data_1e33f6e9998bd71ec120d496700043ac
#
_entry.id   1e33f6e9998bd71ec120d496700043ac
#
_cell.length_a   1.000
_cell.length_b   1.000
_cell.length_c   1.000
_cell.angle_alpha   90.00
_cell.angle_beta   90.00
_cell.angle_gamma   90.00
#
_symmetry.space_group_name_H-M   'P 1'
#
loop_
_entity.id
_entity.type
_entity.pdbx_description
1 polymer ?
#
loop_
_entity_poly.entity_id
_entity_poly.type
_entity_poly.pdbx_seq_one_letter_code
_entity_poly.pdbx_strand_id
1 'polypeptide(L)'
;MGSWLIFFLTISSLLCLSPISHAARPTPEYSPDPIKAVNLGGWLVAEGWITPDLFDNIPVNKDLLDGTQIQVKSVTQNNYLSAQNGGGSTIIANQPSASTWETFKLWRITETTFQFRVLNWQFFGIDDNGNLVATSTSSDDSDSSHTFFIVRKDDEPNRIRIKAPNGSFLQVNSDATVTADYTENTNWGDDDPSVFIVTNVYQLKGEFQVTNGYGPNISSSVMTKHWNSFIVEDDFKFLSDNGLNAVRIPVGWWIRFDQNPPRPFVGGSLQVLDNAFSWAEKYNIKVIIDIHAMPSSQNGWEHSGTRDGLQSWGQTDDSIDQSVVVVDFLASRYANKPSLYAIELINEPLAPGVDLDSLKKYYKAGYDTVRKYSNVFVIMSNRLSISDPTELIQFASSFSGSVVDVHYYNLFSNIFEGMSVQQNIDYIYNNRASTLSSLMVSNGPLIFVGEWVDDMDVNNASKDDYQRFGSAQLDVYGRATFGWSYWTLKAAQNEWSLEWMITNGYINV
;
A
#
# COMPACT_ATOMS: atom_id res chain seq x y z
N MET A 1 25.94 -33.30 78.64
CA MET A 1 25.36 -34.22 77.69
C MET A 1 24.01 -33.70 77.33
N GLY A 2 23.87 -32.66 76.67
CA GLY A 2 22.62 -32.01 76.37
C GLY A 2 22.54 -31.65 74.90
N SER A 3 21.54 -32.32 74.23
CA SER A 3 21.19 -32.01 72.88
C SER A 3 20.31 -30.76 72.78
N TRP A 4 20.69 -29.79 71.97
CA TRP A 4 19.89 -28.65 71.66
C TRP A 4 19.24 -28.89 70.28
N LEU A 5 17.89 -29.04 70.24
CA LEU A 5 17.07 -29.02 69.05
C LEU A 5 16.81 -27.56 68.64
N ILE A 6 17.21 -27.19 67.45
CA ILE A 6 16.87 -25.91 66.85
C ILE A 6 15.67 -26.13 65.90
N PHE A 7 14.51 -25.54 66.24
CA PHE A 7 13.31 -25.50 65.39
C PHE A 7 13.48 -24.36 64.36
N PHE A 8 13.51 -24.71 63.07
CA PHE A 8 13.32 -23.75 61.99
C PHE A 8 11.82 -23.57 61.70
N LEU A 9 11.29 -22.38 62.01
CA LEU A 9 9.97 -21.97 61.52
C LEU A 9 10.14 -21.43 60.09
N THR A 10 9.64 -22.14 59.09
CA THR A 10 9.47 -21.65 57.74
C THR A 10 8.15 -20.89 57.67
N ILE A 11 8.21 -19.57 57.55
CA ILE A 11 7.03 -18.74 57.22
C ILE A 11 6.87 -18.78 55.72
N SER A 12 5.88 -19.58 55.23
CA SER A 12 5.42 -19.55 53.83
C SER A 12 4.46 -18.37 53.68
N SER A 13 4.94 -17.26 53.14
CA SER A 13 4.08 -16.18 52.68
C SER A 13 3.41 -16.59 51.34
N LEU A 14 2.16 -17.03 51.42
CA LEU A 14 1.30 -17.14 50.23
C LEU A 14 1.01 -15.72 49.72
N LEU A 15 1.69 -15.33 48.63
CA LEU A 15 1.27 -14.20 47.83
C LEU A 15 0.03 -14.65 47.03
N CYS A 16 -1.16 -14.28 47.50
CA CYS A 16 -2.38 -14.33 46.70
C CYS A 16 -2.26 -13.29 45.57
N LEU A 17 -1.80 -13.72 44.42
CA LEU A 17 -2.00 -12.98 43.19
C LEU A 17 -3.48 -13.03 42.83
N SER A 18 -4.23 -12.01 43.25
CA SER A 18 -5.59 -11.79 42.73
C SER A 18 -5.48 -11.58 41.23
N PRO A 19 -6.22 -12.32 40.38
CA PRO A 19 -6.27 -11.99 38.97
C PRO A 19 -6.85 -10.58 38.86
N ILE A 20 -6.07 -9.68 38.22
CA ILE A 20 -6.58 -8.38 37.82
C ILE A 20 -7.67 -8.68 36.79
N SER A 21 -8.91 -8.69 37.26
CA SER A 21 -10.06 -8.74 36.37
C SER A 21 -10.03 -7.43 35.57
N HIS A 22 -9.55 -7.51 34.33
CA HIS A 22 -9.80 -6.46 33.35
C HIS A 22 -11.32 -6.47 33.15
N ALA A 23 -12.02 -5.53 33.80
CA ALA A 23 -13.40 -5.31 33.48
C ALA A 23 -13.50 -5.01 31.98
N ALA A 24 -14.10 -5.91 31.24
CA ALA A 24 -14.37 -5.68 29.83
C ALA A 24 -15.07 -4.32 29.72
N ARG A 25 -14.51 -3.40 28.92
CA ARG A 25 -15.22 -2.17 28.59
C ARG A 25 -16.59 -2.58 28.04
N PRO A 26 -17.66 -1.85 28.38
CA PRO A 26 -18.96 -2.10 27.74
C PRO A 26 -18.78 -2.04 26.23
N THR A 27 -19.53 -2.87 25.50
CA THR A 27 -19.67 -2.74 24.03
C THR A 27 -19.85 -1.27 23.70
N PRO A 28 -19.19 -0.74 22.65
CA PRO A 28 -19.36 0.65 22.27
C PRO A 28 -20.85 0.96 22.28
N GLU A 29 -21.23 1.95 23.07
CA GLU A 29 -22.61 2.45 23.01
C GLU A 29 -22.80 2.88 21.56
N TYR A 30 -23.77 2.31 20.88
CA TYR A 30 -24.14 2.61 19.52
C TYR A 30 -24.32 4.13 19.42
N SER A 31 -23.32 4.83 18.83
CA SER A 31 -23.50 6.24 18.56
C SER A 31 -24.63 6.35 17.54
N PRO A 32 -25.74 7.01 17.82
CA PRO A 32 -26.85 7.16 16.88
C PRO A 32 -26.42 7.94 15.63
N ASP A 33 -25.30 8.70 15.72
CA ASP A 33 -24.79 9.52 14.63
C ASP A 33 -23.61 8.84 13.93
N PRO A 34 -23.74 8.51 12.61
CA PRO A 34 -22.64 8.03 11.82
C PRO A 34 -21.44 8.97 11.84
N ILE A 35 -20.22 8.42 11.79
CA ILE A 35 -19.02 9.24 11.76
C ILE A 35 -18.87 9.97 10.43
N LYS A 36 -18.30 11.18 10.50
CA LYS A 36 -17.81 11.96 9.37
C LYS A 36 -16.29 11.98 9.46
N ALA A 37 -15.63 11.21 8.63
CA ALA A 37 -14.21 10.98 8.74
C ALA A 37 -13.43 11.47 7.50
N VAL A 38 -12.13 11.54 7.66
CA VAL A 38 -11.18 11.71 6.56
C VAL A 38 -10.04 10.72 6.72
N ASN A 39 -9.53 10.22 5.60
CA ASN A 39 -8.32 9.42 5.53
C ASN A 39 -7.09 10.31 5.63
N LEU A 40 -6.06 9.85 6.34
CA LEU A 40 -4.73 10.48 6.37
C LEU A 40 -3.79 9.71 5.45
N GLY A 41 -4.18 9.57 4.17
CA GLY A 41 -3.41 8.88 3.12
C GLY A 41 -2.11 9.59 2.80
N GLY A 42 -1.12 8.84 2.28
CA GLY A 42 0.20 9.36 1.94
C GLY A 42 1.07 9.76 3.14
N TRP A 43 0.61 9.58 4.38
CA TRP A 43 1.32 9.98 5.60
C TRP A 43 2.21 8.88 6.17
N LEU A 44 1.62 7.84 6.80
CA LEU A 44 2.37 6.72 7.41
C LEU A 44 2.54 5.54 6.44
N VAL A 45 1.88 5.61 5.30
CA VAL A 45 2.09 4.80 4.10
C VAL A 45 2.21 5.78 2.94
N ALA A 46 3.41 5.86 2.34
CA ALA A 46 3.67 6.82 1.27
C ALA A 46 3.03 6.38 -0.05
N GLU A 47 2.46 7.37 -0.76
CA GLU A 47 1.90 7.24 -2.10
C GLU A 47 2.35 8.42 -2.96
N GLY A 48 3.06 8.13 -4.06
CA GLY A 48 3.72 9.18 -4.83
C GLY A 48 2.80 10.14 -5.56
N TRP A 49 1.55 9.78 -5.81
CA TRP A 49 0.57 10.68 -6.38
C TRP A 49 0.00 11.66 -5.34
N ILE A 50 0.01 11.30 -4.04
CA ILE A 50 -0.35 12.18 -2.93
C ILE A 50 0.84 13.10 -2.59
N THR A 51 2.06 12.53 -2.52
CA THR A 51 3.28 13.21 -2.08
C THR A 51 4.42 13.07 -3.11
N PRO A 52 4.27 13.64 -4.31
CA PRO A 52 5.25 13.48 -5.40
C PRO A 52 6.66 13.96 -5.04
N ASP A 53 6.79 14.98 -4.22
CA ASP A 53 8.08 15.54 -3.79
C ASP A 53 8.99 14.51 -3.11
N LEU A 54 8.41 13.53 -2.41
CA LEU A 54 9.19 12.43 -1.82
C LEU A 54 9.95 11.64 -2.86
N PHE A 55 9.36 11.43 -4.04
CA PHE A 55 9.92 10.63 -5.13
C PHE A 55 10.78 11.48 -6.06
N ASP A 56 10.37 12.70 -6.32
CA ASP A 56 11.06 13.61 -7.24
C ASP A 56 12.43 14.06 -6.71
N ASN A 57 12.66 14.01 -5.42
CA ASN A 57 13.92 14.33 -4.77
C ASN A 57 14.86 13.12 -4.55
N ILE A 58 14.53 11.92 -5.04
CA ILE A 58 15.47 10.79 -5.05
C ILE A 58 16.66 11.13 -5.95
N PRO A 59 17.91 11.08 -5.44
CA PRO A 59 19.03 11.76 -6.10
C PRO A 59 19.52 11.06 -7.38
N VAL A 60 19.38 9.74 -7.46
CA VAL A 60 19.94 8.95 -8.58
C VAL A 60 18.90 7.97 -9.11
N ASN A 61 18.71 7.92 -10.42
CA ASN A 61 17.83 6.97 -11.10
C ASN A 61 16.42 6.92 -10.45
N LYS A 62 15.82 8.09 -10.17
CA LYS A 62 14.47 8.20 -9.60
C LYS A 62 13.37 7.62 -10.48
N ASP A 63 13.67 7.42 -11.74
CA ASP A 63 12.82 6.79 -12.74
C ASP A 63 13.02 5.27 -12.86
N LEU A 64 13.97 4.69 -12.11
CA LEU A 64 14.29 3.25 -12.07
C LEU A 64 14.19 2.74 -10.61
N LEU A 65 13.00 2.83 -10.03
CA LEU A 65 12.70 2.31 -8.70
C LEU A 65 12.27 0.84 -8.78
N ASP A 66 12.15 0.18 -7.63
CA ASP A 66 11.58 -1.18 -7.58
C ASP A 66 10.21 -1.24 -8.23
N GLY A 67 9.95 -2.30 -8.98
CA GLY A 67 8.70 -2.50 -9.68
C GLY A 67 8.50 -1.65 -10.93
N THR A 68 9.44 -0.73 -11.26
CA THR A 68 9.39 -0.02 -12.54
C THR A 68 9.42 -1.03 -13.68
N GLN A 69 8.46 -0.91 -14.58
CA GLN A 69 8.38 -1.72 -15.79
C GLN A 69 9.07 -0.98 -16.91
N ILE A 70 10.07 -1.63 -17.50
CA ILE A 70 10.86 -1.06 -18.59
C ILE A 70 10.83 -1.95 -19.83
N GLN A 71 11.02 -1.31 -20.98
CA GLN A 71 11.28 -1.94 -22.25
C GLN A 71 12.65 -1.51 -22.74
N VAL A 72 13.44 -2.44 -23.24
CA VAL A 72 14.84 -2.21 -23.66
C VAL A 72 14.97 -2.52 -25.12
N LYS A 73 15.34 -1.51 -25.93
CA LYS A 73 15.45 -1.60 -27.38
C LYS A 73 16.89 -1.45 -27.84
N SER A 74 17.42 -2.41 -28.63
CA SER A 74 18.71 -2.31 -29.28
C SER A 74 18.75 -1.21 -30.34
N VAL A 75 19.78 -0.37 -30.34
CA VAL A 75 19.90 0.67 -31.36
C VAL A 75 20.33 0.09 -32.72
N THR A 76 21.18 -0.95 -32.73
CA THR A 76 21.69 -1.56 -33.98
C THR A 76 20.66 -2.41 -34.71
N GLN A 77 19.82 -3.17 -33.95
CA GLN A 77 18.80 -4.06 -34.53
C GLN A 77 17.45 -3.38 -34.63
N ASN A 78 17.23 -2.24 -33.95
CA ASN A 78 15.94 -1.55 -33.81
C ASN A 78 14.82 -2.45 -33.30
N ASN A 79 15.17 -3.50 -32.53
CA ASN A 79 14.27 -4.48 -31.92
C ASN A 79 14.40 -4.47 -30.39
N TYR A 80 13.32 -4.90 -29.72
CA TYR A 80 13.28 -5.04 -28.29
C TYR A 80 13.88 -6.36 -27.82
N LEU A 81 14.53 -6.34 -26.66
CA LEU A 81 14.88 -7.55 -25.91
C LEU A 81 13.60 -8.28 -25.52
N SER A 82 13.56 -9.59 -25.73
CA SER A 82 12.36 -10.43 -25.50
C SER A 82 12.72 -11.66 -24.65
N ALA A 83 12.00 -11.85 -23.55
CA ALA A 83 11.96 -13.09 -22.79
C ALA A 83 10.85 -13.99 -23.39
N GLN A 84 11.15 -14.67 -24.48
CA GLN A 84 10.15 -15.50 -25.19
C GLN A 84 9.46 -16.49 -24.26
N ASN A 85 8.16 -16.69 -24.46
CA ASN A 85 7.30 -17.48 -23.58
C ASN A 85 7.25 -17.00 -22.10
N GLY A 86 7.68 -15.76 -21.87
CA GLY A 86 7.71 -15.14 -20.56
C GLY A 86 8.93 -15.44 -19.72
N GLY A 87 9.91 -16.22 -20.23
CA GLY A 87 11.15 -16.62 -19.55
C GLY A 87 11.47 -18.10 -19.73
N GLY A 88 12.41 -18.63 -18.95
CA GLY A 88 12.86 -20.03 -19.01
C GLY A 88 13.88 -20.32 -20.11
N SER A 89 14.36 -19.29 -20.83
CA SER A 89 15.27 -19.45 -21.96
C SER A 89 16.16 -18.22 -22.16
N THR A 90 16.91 -18.21 -23.26
CA THR A 90 17.74 -17.09 -23.72
C THR A 90 16.89 -15.86 -24.07
N ILE A 91 17.40 -14.69 -23.74
CA ILE A 91 16.85 -13.40 -24.16
C ILE A 91 17.40 -13.08 -25.57
N ILE A 92 16.55 -12.64 -26.46
CA ILE A 92 16.92 -12.27 -27.83
C ILE A 92 16.32 -10.92 -28.24
N ALA A 93 16.96 -10.21 -29.17
CA ALA A 93 16.55 -8.88 -29.65
C ALA A 93 15.84 -8.98 -31.01
N ASN A 94 14.66 -9.62 -31.09
CA ASN A 94 14.02 -9.93 -32.36
C ASN A 94 12.60 -9.37 -32.52
N GLN A 95 12.08 -8.60 -31.53
CA GLN A 95 10.72 -8.10 -31.59
C GLN A 95 10.67 -6.63 -32.02
N PRO A 96 10.00 -6.28 -33.14
CA PRO A 96 9.92 -4.90 -33.59
C PRO A 96 8.97 -4.03 -32.73
N SER A 97 8.08 -4.66 -31.96
CA SER A 97 7.17 -4.01 -31.02
C SER A 97 7.21 -4.73 -29.69
N ALA A 98 7.04 -3.97 -28.61
CA ALA A 98 7.05 -4.51 -27.27
C ALA A 98 5.64 -4.93 -26.80
N SER A 99 5.60 -6.01 -26.01
CA SER A 99 4.43 -6.54 -25.31
C SER A 99 4.84 -7.00 -23.91
N THR A 100 4.13 -7.95 -23.32
CA THR A 100 4.45 -8.47 -21.97
C THR A 100 5.78 -9.21 -21.88
N TRP A 101 6.25 -9.85 -22.97
CA TRP A 101 7.55 -10.55 -23.00
C TRP A 101 8.75 -9.64 -23.15
N GLU A 102 8.53 -8.42 -23.64
CA GLU A 102 9.52 -7.36 -23.81
C GLU A 102 9.51 -6.36 -22.65
N THR A 103 8.65 -6.58 -21.64
CA THR A 103 8.52 -5.72 -20.47
C THR A 103 9.10 -6.41 -19.23
N PHE A 104 10.10 -5.77 -18.63
CA PHE A 104 10.84 -6.27 -17.48
C PHE A 104 10.56 -5.41 -16.25
N LYS A 105 10.40 -6.06 -15.10
CA LYS A 105 10.27 -5.38 -13.80
C LYS A 105 11.65 -5.25 -13.15
N LEU A 106 11.98 -4.07 -12.69
CA LEU A 106 13.24 -3.83 -11.99
C LEU A 106 13.14 -4.14 -10.50
N TRP A 107 14.16 -4.76 -9.97
CA TRP A 107 14.49 -4.80 -8.56
C TRP A 107 15.75 -3.97 -8.36
N ARG A 108 15.62 -2.85 -7.65
CA ARG A 108 16.71 -1.92 -7.37
C ARG A 108 17.55 -2.44 -6.19
N ILE A 109 18.78 -2.88 -6.44
CA ILE A 109 19.70 -3.38 -5.42
C ILE A 109 20.50 -2.22 -4.81
N THR A 110 20.98 -1.32 -5.67
CA THR A 110 21.58 -0.03 -5.30
C THR A 110 21.08 1.06 -6.23
N GLU A 111 21.62 2.27 -6.10
CA GLU A 111 21.28 3.40 -6.97
C GLU A 111 21.59 3.17 -8.46
N THR A 112 22.49 2.21 -8.78
CA THR A 112 22.95 1.93 -10.14
C THR A 112 22.92 0.46 -10.54
N THR A 113 22.60 -0.45 -9.61
CA THR A 113 22.54 -1.89 -9.86
C THR A 113 21.14 -2.44 -9.69
N PHE A 114 20.76 -3.34 -10.58
CA PHE A 114 19.40 -3.86 -10.70
C PHE A 114 19.39 -5.34 -11.02
N GLN A 115 18.34 -6.03 -10.57
CA GLN A 115 17.94 -7.31 -11.11
C GLN A 115 16.71 -7.10 -12.01
N PHE A 116 16.64 -7.85 -13.12
CA PHE A 116 15.57 -7.74 -14.11
C PHE A 116 14.68 -8.96 -14.02
N ARG A 117 13.43 -8.77 -13.70
CA ARG A 117 12.44 -9.83 -13.54
C ARG A 117 11.54 -9.90 -14.76
N VAL A 118 11.38 -11.10 -15.31
CA VAL A 118 10.54 -11.38 -16.49
C VAL A 118 9.12 -11.84 -16.07
N LEU A 119 8.25 -12.04 -17.06
CA LEU A 119 6.82 -12.33 -16.83
C LEU A 119 6.57 -13.58 -15.97
N ASN A 120 7.33 -14.65 -16.16
CA ASN A 120 7.22 -15.90 -15.39
C ASN A 120 7.93 -15.88 -14.03
N TRP A 121 8.28 -14.67 -13.52
CA TRP A 121 8.93 -14.42 -12.24
C TRP A 121 10.41 -14.79 -12.15
N GLN A 122 11.04 -15.26 -13.24
CA GLN A 122 12.47 -15.50 -13.29
C GLN A 122 13.27 -14.22 -13.52
N PHE A 123 14.57 -14.29 -13.22
CA PHE A 123 15.49 -13.15 -13.34
C PHE A 123 16.50 -13.37 -14.46
N PHE A 124 17.04 -12.26 -14.97
CA PHE A 124 18.18 -12.27 -15.87
C PHE A 124 19.39 -12.89 -15.21
N GLY A 125 20.18 -13.59 -16.00
CA GLY A 125 21.46 -14.17 -15.65
C GLY A 125 22.30 -14.36 -16.91
N ILE A 126 23.53 -14.84 -16.74
CA ILE A 126 24.43 -15.18 -17.84
C ILE A 126 24.71 -16.67 -17.79
N ASP A 127 24.52 -17.39 -18.91
CA ASP A 127 24.83 -18.81 -19.01
C ASP A 127 26.33 -19.09 -19.20
N ASP A 128 26.75 -20.34 -19.21
CA ASP A 128 28.14 -20.76 -19.37
C ASP A 128 28.73 -20.38 -20.74
N ASN A 129 27.90 -20.06 -21.72
CA ASN A 129 28.30 -19.61 -23.07
C ASN A 129 28.35 -18.08 -23.20
N GLY A 130 28.00 -17.34 -22.10
CA GLY A 130 27.99 -15.89 -22.10
C GLY A 130 26.66 -15.28 -22.62
N ASN A 131 25.63 -16.08 -22.89
CA ASN A 131 24.35 -15.57 -23.36
C ASN A 131 23.53 -15.01 -22.19
N LEU A 132 22.76 -13.94 -22.48
CA LEU A 132 21.76 -13.44 -21.57
C LEU A 132 20.55 -14.41 -21.51
N VAL A 133 20.21 -14.86 -20.33
CA VAL A 133 19.12 -15.81 -20.08
C VAL A 133 18.17 -15.30 -18.99
N ALA A 134 16.95 -15.83 -18.94
CA ALA A 134 16.00 -15.57 -17.86
C ALA A 134 15.55 -16.90 -17.24
N THR A 135 16.41 -17.51 -16.44
CA THR A 135 16.23 -18.87 -15.91
C THR A 135 16.32 -18.97 -14.38
N SER A 136 16.83 -17.92 -13.71
CA SER A 136 16.97 -17.92 -12.25
C SER A 136 15.68 -17.66 -11.55
N THR A 137 15.39 -18.43 -10.49
CA THR A 137 14.28 -18.22 -9.56
C THR A 137 14.73 -17.60 -8.24
N SER A 138 16.03 -17.27 -8.11
CA SER A 138 16.57 -16.66 -6.90
C SER A 138 16.01 -15.24 -6.73
N SER A 139 15.43 -14.98 -5.57
CA SER A 139 14.94 -13.67 -5.15
C SER A 139 15.83 -13.04 -4.09
N ASP A 140 17.09 -13.43 -4.03
CA ASP A 140 18.08 -12.94 -3.06
C ASP A 140 18.77 -11.66 -3.59
N ASP A 141 18.56 -10.55 -2.89
CA ASP A 141 19.20 -9.27 -3.19
C ASP A 141 20.73 -9.32 -3.09
N SER A 142 21.28 -10.28 -2.33
CA SER A 142 22.72 -10.48 -2.18
C SER A 142 23.33 -11.31 -3.31
N ASP A 143 22.52 -11.90 -4.18
CA ASP A 143 22.99 -12.70 -5.31
C ASP A 143 23.54 -11.81 -6.43
N SER A 144 24.87 -11.60 -6.39
CA SER A 144 25.55 -10.79 -7.38
C SER A 144 25.57 -11.40 -8.78
N SER A 145 25.26 -12.70 -8.94
CA SER A 145 25.25 -13.38 -10.25
C SER A 145 24.10 -12.94 -11.15
N HIS A 146 23.06 -12.29 -10.56
CA HIS A 146 21.89 -11.77 -11.26
C HIS A 146 21.77 -10.24 -11.18
N THR A 147 22.84 -9.55 -10.72
CA THR A 147 22.85 -8.12 -10.53
C THR A 147 23.59 -7.43 -11.65
N PHE A 148 22.88 -6.60 -12.41
CA PHE A 148 23.37 -5.86 -13.57
C PHE A 148 23.53 -4.38 -13.23
N PHE A 149 24.51 -3.73 -13.86
CA PHE A 149 24.77 -2.30 -13.73
C PHE A 149 24.16 -1.55 -14.92
N ILE A 150 23.37 -0.52 -14.68
CA ILE A 150 22.89 0.37 -15.73
C ILE A 150 23.79 1.61 -15.78
N VAL A 151 24.43 1.83 -16.91
CA VAL A 151 25.22 3.03 -17.22
C VAL A 151 24.41 3.88 -18.18
N ARG A 152 24.21 5.16 -17.84
CA ARG A 152 23.46 6.11 -18.68
C ARG A 152 24.43 7.02 -19.43
N LYS A 153 24.00 7.47 -20.59
CA LYS A 153 24.66 8.57 -21.29
C LYS A 153 24.27 9.90 -20.62
N ASP A 154 25.22 10.74 -20.29
CA ASP A 154 25.02 11.95 -19.48
C ASP A 154 23.96 12.91 -20.04
N ASP A 155 23.95 13.15 -21.34
CA ASP A 155 23.06 14.07 -22.05
C ASP A 155 21.78 13.43 -22.62
N GLU A 156 21.71 12.08 -22.60
CA GLU A 156 20.59 11.28 -23.09
C GLU A 156 20.29 10.14 -22.11
N PRO A 157 19.62 10.38 -20.96
CA PRO A 157 19.51 9.40 -19.87
C PRO A 157 18.68 8.15 -20.21
N ASN A 158 17.92 8.16 -21.28
CA ASN A 158 17.24 6.98 -21.82
C ASN A 158 18.16 6.12 -22.70
N ARG A 159 19.34 6.60 -23.05
CA ARG A 159 20.37 5.85 -23.79
C ARG A 159 21.30 5.19 -22.78
N ILE A 160 21.29 3.87 -22.74
CA ILE A 160 21.93 3.09 -21.68
C ILE A 160 22.85 2.01 -22.23
N ARG A 161 23.78 1.57 -21.38
CA ARG A 161 24.47 0.29 -21.47
C ARG A 161 24.19 -0.54 -20.22
N ILE A 162 24.18 -1.85 -20.36
CA ILE A 162 23.93 -2.78 -19.27
C ILE A 162 25.19 -3.62 -19.08
N LYS A 163 25.84 -3.47 -17.93
CA LYS A 163 27.03 -4.25 -17.56
C LYS A 163 26.60 -5.48 -16.77
N ALA A 164 27.00 -6.64 -17.23
CA ALA A 164 26.66 -7.93 -16.62
C ALA A 164 27.55 -8.24 -15.40
N PRO A 165 27.18 -9.25 -14.58
CA PRO A 165 27.94 -9.68 -13.40
C PRO A 165 29.38 -10.10 -13.69
N ASN A 166 29.65 -10.60 -14.91
CA ASN A 166 31.01 -10.98 -15.37
C ASN A 166 31.92 -9.79 -15.70
N GLY A 167 31.38 -8.55 -15.59
CA GLY A 167 32.11 -7.31 -15.84
C GLY A 167 32.12 -6.83 -17.29
N SER A 168 31.58 -7.58 -18.25
CA SER A 168 31.40 -7.17 -19.64
C SER A 168 30.05 -6.49 -19.85
N PHE A 169 29.92 -5.70 -20.93
CA PHE A 169 28.65 -5.15 -21.33
C PHE A 169 27.83 -6.15 -22.17
N LEU A 170 26.53 -6.05 -22.07
CA LEU A 170 25.61 -6.73 -22.98
C LEU A 170 25.77 -6.12 -24.38
N GLN A 171 25.74 -6.97 -25.41
CA GLN A 171 25.63 -6.57 -26.81
C GLN A 171 24.58 -7.42 -27.54
N VAL A 172 24.08 -6.87 -28.64
CA VAL A 172 23.19 -7.60 -29.55
C VAL A 172 23.98 -7.98 -30.82
N ASN A 173 24.08 -9.26 -31.08
CA ASN A 173 24.77 -9.82 -32.24
C ASN A 173 23.91 -9.72 -33.52
N SER A 174 24.51 -9.93 -34.68
CA SER A 174 23.82 -9.87 -35.99
C SER A 174 22.67 -10.92 -36.14
N ASP A 175 22.74 -12.01 -35.37
CA ASP A 175 21.71 -13.06 -35.32
C ASP A 175 20.62 -12.80 -34.24
N ALA A 176 20.64 -11.60 -33.67
CA ALA A 176 19.75 -11.14 -32.59
C ALA A 176 19.99 -11.79 -31.21
N THR A 177 21.00 -12.62 -31.03
CA THR A 177 21.41 -13.13 -29.71
C THR A 177 21.96 -11.98 -28.86
N VAL A 178 21.78 -12.07 -27.54
CA VAL A 178 22.30 -11.09 -26.56
C VAL A 178 23.39 -11.76 -25.74
N THR A 179 24.63 -11.24 -25.79
CA THR A 179 25.77 -11.80 -25.06
C THR A 179 26.43 -10.79 -24.14
N ALA A 180 27.08 -11.26 -23.08
CA ALA A 180 27.79 -10.45 -22.09
C ALA A 180 29.32 -10.57 -22.31
N ASP A 181 29.82 -10.09 -23.42
CA ASP A 181 31.21 -10.19 -23.83
C ASP A 181 31.78 -8.91 -24.49
N TYR A 182 30.99 -7.82 -24.48
CA TYR A 182 31.41 -6.56 -25.09
C TYR A 182 32.32 -5.75 -24.15
N THR A 183 33.44 -5.25 -24.73
CA THR A 183 34.35 -4.36 -24.00
C THR A 183 33.91 -2.91 -24.14
N GLU A 184 33.95 -2.18 -23.05
CA GLU A 184 33.57 -0.76 -23.02
C GLU A 184 34.38 0.08 -24.02
N ASN A 185 33.68 0.98 -24.71
CA ASN A 185 34.25 2.01 -25.56
C ASN A 185 33.56 3.35 -25.35
N THR A 186 33.99 4.40 -26.04
CA THR A 186 33.42 5.76 -25.94
C THR A 186 32.32 6.04 -26.97
N ASN A 187 32.01 5.09 -27.87
CA ASN A 187 30.99 5.24 -28.90
C ASN A 187 29.58 5.00 -28.31
N TRP A 188 28.75 6.00 -28.37
CA TRP A 188 27.34 5.90 -27.99
C TRP A 188 26.40 6.01 -29.21
N GLY A 189 26.93 5.77 -30.41
CA GLY A 189 26.19 5.86 -31.68
C GLY A 189 25.18 4.71 -31.89
N ASP A 190 24.40 4.84 -32.97
CA ASP A 190 23.42 3.81 -33.36
C ASP A 190 24.07 2.58 -33.99
N ASP A 191 25.38 2.63 -34.25
CA ASP A 191 26.21 1.55 -34.74
C ASP A 191 26.88 0.71 -33.62
N ASP A 192 26.72 1.09 -32.37
CA ASP A 192 27.29 0.36 -31.23
C ASP A 192 26.34 -0.71 -30.72
N PRO A 193 26.67 -2.02 -30.77
CA PRO A 193 25.78 -3.11 -30.39
C PRO A 193 25.51 -3.21 -28.89
N SER A 194 26.26 -2.49 -28.05
CA SER A 194 26.08 -2.45 -26.59
C SER A 194 25.16 -1.33 -26.11
N VAL A 195 24.68 -0.49 -27.05
CA VAL A 195 23.80 0.64 -26.70
C VAL A 195 22.35 0.26 -26.88
N PHE A 196 21.55 0.63 -25.89
CA PHE A 196 20.10 0.40 -25.82
C PHE A 196 19.37 1.69 -25.52
N ILE A 197 18.10 1.74 -25.94
CA ILE A 197 17.12 2.75 -25.47
C ILE A 197 16.20 2.09 -24.45
N VAL A 198 16.13 2.67 -23.26
CA VAL A 198 15.18 2.26 -22.23
C VAL A 198 13.93 3.14 -22.26
N THR A 199 12.76 2.51 -22.15
CA THR A 199 11.48 3.20 -22.01
C THR A 199 10.80 2.71 -20.75
N ASN A 200 10.41 3.63 -19.86
CA ASN A 200 9.56 3.33 -18.71
C ASN A 200 8.12 3.30 -19.16
N VAL A 201 7.41 2.21 -18.88
CA VAL A 201 6.00 2.04 -19.24
C VAL A 201 5.07 2.07 -18.04
N TYR A 202 5.60 1.79 -16.85
CA TYR A 202 4.87 1.89 -15.59
C TYR A 202 5.85 2.03 -14.42
N GLN A 203 5.48 2.77 -13.38
CA GLN A 203 6.29 2.96 -12.19
C GLN A 203 5.41 2.88 -10.94
N LEU A 204 5.78 2.03 -9.99
CA LEU A 204 5.25 2.05 -8.64
C LEU A 204 5.89 3.17 -7.83
N LYS A 205 5.10 3.85 -7.00
CA LYS A 205 5.58 4.93 -6.12
C LYS A 205 4.95 4.80 -4.73
N GLY A 206 5.33 3.75 -4.00
CA GLY A 206 4.88 3.49 -2.63
C GLY A 206 6.01 3.57 -1.60
N GLU A 207 5.70 3.22 -0.36
CA GLU A 207 6.66 3.25 0.76
C GLU A 207 7.91 2.41 0.47
N PHE A 208 7.76 1.21 -0.15
CA PHE A 208 8.90 0.38 -0.52
C PHE A 208 9.84 1.12 -1.48
N GLN A 209 9.28 1.75 -2.52
CA GLN A 209 10.03 2.41 -3.58
C GLN A 209 10.76 3.65 -3.06
N VAL A 210 10.13 4.46 -2.23
CA VAL A 210 10.77 5.67 -1.70
C VAL A 210 11.89 5.34 -0.72
N THR A 211 11.67 4.40 0.19
CA THR A 211 12.67 4.04 1.20
C THR A 211 13.88 3.34 0.58
N ASN A 212 13.66 2.42 -0.38
CA ASN A 212 14.74 1.80 -1.12
C ASN A 212 15.43 2.78 -2.10
N GLY A 213 14.67 3.69 -2.70
CA GLY A 213 15.17 4.71 -3.61
C GLY A 213 16.19 5.65 -2.99
N TYR A 214 15.95 6.11 -1.77
CA TYR A 214 16.92 6.88 -0.98
C TYR A 214 18.04 6.03 -0.37
N GLY A 215 17.81 4.72 -0.22
CA GLY A 215 18.75 3.80 0.38
C GLY A 215 18.90 3.96 1.91
N PRO A 216 19.66 3.04 2.55
CA PRO A 216 19.64 2.87 4.01
C PRO A 216 20.21 4.04 4.81
N ASN A 217 21.00 4.91 4.19
CA ASN A 217 21.67 6.02 4.90
C ASN A 217 20.80 7.29 4.97
N ILE A 218 19.87 7.47 4.04
CA ILE A 218 19.12 8.73 3.87
C ILE A 218 17.63 8.55 4.16
N SER A 219 17.06 7.39 3.83
CA SER A 219 15.63 7.13 3.90
C SER A 219 15.01 7.44 5.26
N SER A 220 15.67 7.08 6.37
CA SER A 220 15.17 7.37 7.72
C SER A 220 15.00 8.88 7.97
N SER A 221 15.95 9.71 7.54
CA SER A 221 15.85 11.16 7.74
C SER A 221 14.79 11.80 6.86
N VAL A 222 14.62 11.31 5.62
CA VAL A 222 13.59 11.78 4.69
C VAL A 222 12.20 11.43 5.21
N MET A 223 11.97 10.18 5.59
CA MET A 223 10.68 9.73 6.11
C MET A 223 10.34 10.39 7.44
N THR A 224 11.31 10.54 8.35
CA THR A 224 11.10 11.26 9.62
C THR A 224 10.68 12.72 9.36
N LYS A 225 11.31 13.41 8.41
CA LYS A 225 10.92 14.76 8.03
C LYS A 225 9.48 14.79 7.48
N HIS A 226 9.16 13.89 6.57
CA HIS A 226 7.83 13.76 5.98
C HIS A 226 6.76 13.53 7.07
N TRP A 227 6.93 12.52 7.91
CA TRP A 227 5.95 12.17 8.94
C TRP A 227 5.69 13.30 9.95
N ASN A 228 6.70 14.11 10.26
CA ASN A 228 6.56 15.23 11.21
C ASN A 228 6.10 16.55 10.59
N SER A 229 5.92 16.61 9.26
CA SER A 229 5.55 17.86 8.58
C SER A 229 4.33 17.74 7.68
N PHE A 230 3.94 16.55 7.26
CA PHE A 230 2.83 16.36 6.31
C PHE A 230 1.47 16.47 7.01
N ILE A 231 1.28 15.71 8.08
CA ILE A 231 0.12 15.84 8.97
C ILE A 231 0.61 16.28 10.34
N VAL A 232 -0.02 17.32 10.88
CA VAL A 232 0.37 17.99 12.12
C VAL A 232 -0.83 18.24 13.03
N GLU A 233 -0.60 18.73 14.24
CA GLU A 233 -1.67 18.98 15.22
C GLU A 233 -2.75 19.94 14.70
N ASP A 234 -2.37 20.98 13.94
CA ASP A 234 -3.29 21.96 13.38
C ASP A 234 -4.30 21.33 12.40
N ASP A 235 -3.94 20.22 11.76
CA ASP A 235 -4.86 19.48 10.90
C ASP A 235 -6.01 18.87 11.72
N PHE A 236 -5.74 18.32 12.90
CA PHE A 236 -6.77 17.79 13.79
C PHE A 236 -7.68 18.91 14.31
N LYS A 237 -7.12 20.09 14.57
CA LYS A 237 -7.91 21.27 14.88
C LYS A 237 -8.82 21.66 13.71
N PHE A 238 -8.28 21.72 12.49
CA PHE A 238 -9.04 22.02 11.27
C PHE A 238 -10.20 21.06 11.08
N LEU A 239 -9.99 19.74 11.27
CA LEU A 239 -11.04 18.74 11.17
C LEU A 239 -12.18 18.99 12.17
N SER A 240 -11.83 19.22 13.42
CA SER A 240 -12.82 19.52 14.47
C SER A 240 -13.60 20.81 14.20
N ASP A 241 -12.91 21.86 13.74
CA ASP A 241 -13.54 23.14 13.42
C ASP A 241 -14.53 23.04 12.22
N ASN A 242 -14.32 22.06 11.33
CA ASN A 242 -15.16 21.81 10.16
C ASN A 242 -16.18 20.66 10.33
N GLY A 243 -16.39 20.19 11.57
CA GLY A 243 -17.45 19.21 11.87
C GLY A 243 -17.12 17.75 11.56
N LEU A 244 -15.86 17.45 11.19
CA LEU A 244 -15.36 16.08 11.09
C LEU A 244 -15.05 15.55 12.49
N ASN A 245 -15.39 14.30 12.75
CA ASN A 245 -15.33 13.72 14.11
C ASN A 245 -14.50 12.44 14.18
N ALA A 246 -13.88 12.03 13.05
CA ALA A 246 -13.01 10.86 13.00
C ALA A 246 -11.93 11.00 11.94
N VAL A 247 -10.83 10.26 12.11
CA VAL A 247 -9.77 10.04 11.12
C VAL A 247 -9.57 8.55 10.92
N ARG A 248 -9.33 8.13 9.66
CA ARG A 248 -8.83 6.81 9.30
C ARG A 248 -7.36 6.96 8.96
N ILE A 249 -6.51 6.22 9.66
CA ILE A 249 -5.05 6.36 9.58
C ILE A 249 -4.47 5.09 8.97
N PRO A 250 -4.10 5.13 7.67
CA PRO A 250 -3.35 4.07 7.01
C PRO A 250 -2.00 3.79 7.69
N VAL A 251 -1.72 2.53 8.03
CA VAL A 251 -0.43 2.07 8.55
C VAL A 251 0.04 0.83 7.80
N GLY A 252 1.35 0.66 7.65
CA GLY A 252 1.92 -0.54 7.06
C GLY A 252 2.24 -1.61 8.12
N TRP A 253 2.24 -2.89 7.73
CA TRP A 253 2.56 -4.01 8.61
C TRP A 253 3.92 -3.88 9.30
N TRP A 254 4.87 -3.16 8.71
CA TRP A 254 6.21 -2.90 9.25
C TRP A 254 6.22 -2.04 10.52
N ILE A 255 5.13 -1.32 10.83
CA ILE A 255 4.99 -0.51 12.05
C ILE A 255 5.14 -1.37 13.32
N ARG A 256 4.81 -2.68 13.24
CA ARG A 256 5.03 -3.64 14.31
C ARG A 256 6.50 -3.76 14.71
N PHE A 257 7.40 -3.51 13.76
CA PHE A 257 8.85 -3.63 13.89
C PHE A 257 9.56 -2.28 13.95
N ASP A 258 8.88 -1.22 14.36
CA ASP A 258 9.32 0.18 14.26
C ASP A 258 10.76 0.45 14.77
N GLN A 259 11.24 -0.32 15.76
CA GLN A 259 12.63 -0.20 16.23
C GLN A 259 13.67 -0.81 15.27
N ASN A 260 13.27 -1.78 14.46
CA ASN A 260 14.12 -2.48 13.48
C ASN A 260 13.25 -3.10 12.38
N PRO A 261 12.63 -2.28 11.53
CA PRO A 261 11.76 -2.78 10.48
C PRO A 261 12.56 -3.57 9.43
N PRO A 262 11.92 -4.52 8.76
CA PRO A 262 12.56 -5.21 7.65
C PRO A 262 12.86 -4.23 6.51
N ARG A 263 14.04 -4.38 5.90
CA ARG A 263 14.43 -3.54 4.76
C ARG A 263 13.44 -3.67 3.60
N PRO A 264 13.19 -2.58 2.85
CA PRO A 264 13.82 -1.26 2.97
C PRO A 264 13.09 -0.30 3.94
N PHE A 265 12.02 -0.74 4.59
CA PHE A 265 11.24 0.12 5.48
C PHE A 265 12.10 0.69 6.62
N VAL A 266 11.71 1.85 7.12
CA VAL A 266 12.42 2.56 8.20
C VAL A 266 11.48 2.81 9.38
N GLY A 267 12.05 2.89 10.58
CA GLY A 267 11.31 3.13 11.81
C GLY A 267 11.09 4.61 12.12
N GLY A 268 10.17 4.88 13.04
CA GLY A 268 9.81 6.21 13.51
C GLY A 268 8.33 6.56 13.33
N SER A 269 7.60 5.83 12.49
CA SER A 269 6.18 6.05 12.22
C SER A 269 5.29 5.77 13.44
N LEU A 270 5.68 4.85 14.32
CA LEU A 270 4.93 4.51 15.52
C LEU A 270 4.82 5.69 16.50
N GLN A 271 5.89 6.46 16.69
CA GLN A 271 5.86 7.66 17.55
C GLN A 271 4.92 8.72 16.96
N VAL A 272 4.87 8.81 15.66
CA VAL A 272 3.99 9.78 14.96
C VAL A 272 2.53 9.36 15.10
N LEU A 273 2.24 8.07 15.04
CA LEU A 273 0.90 7.54 15.35
C LEU A 273 0.50 7.81 16.82
N ASP A 274 1.42 7.69 17.78
CA ASP A 274 1.18 8.07 19.17
C ASP A 274 0.82 9.56 19.32
N ASN A 275 1.47 10.44 18.54
CA ASN A 275 1.16 11.86 18.50
C ASN A 275 -0.26 12.10 17.94
N ALA A 276 -0.64 11.39 16.88
CA ALA A 276 -1.99 11.47 16.31
C ALA A 276 -3.08 11.13 17.34
N PHE A 277 -2.87 10.10 18.17
CA PHE A 277 -3.76 9.78 19.26
C PHE A 277 -3.87 10.92 20.29
N SER A 278 -2.77 11.56 20.61
CA SER A 278 -2.75 12.69 21.54
C SER A 278 -3.48 13.92 20.97
N TRP A 279 -3.32 14.19 19.67
CA TRP A 279 -4.06 15.26 18.98
C TRP A 279 -5.55 14.94 18.86
N ALA A 280 -5.89 13.68 18.54
CA ALA A 280 -7.27 13.21 18.47
C ALA A 280 -8.01 13.35 19.81
N GLU A 281 -7.35 12.99 20.93
CA GLU A 281 -7.90 13.18 22.28
C GLU A 281 -8.13 14.66 22.60
N LYS A 282 -7.21 15.55 22.20
CA LYS A 282 -7.32 16.99 22.43
C LYS A 282 -8.49 17.63 21.69
N TYR A 283 -8.76 17.19 20.46
CA TYR A 283 -9.81 17.77 19.61
C TYR A 283 -11.07 16.91 19.51
N ASN A 284 -11.23 15.91 20.36
CA ASN A 284 -12.37 14.97 20.40
C ASN A 284 -12.62 14.29 19.05
N ILE A 285 -11.56 13.86 18.38
CA ILE A 285 -11.58 13.11 17.12
C ILE A 285 -11.44 11.61 17.42
N LYS A 286 -12.27 10.78 16.80
CA LYS A 286 -12.17 9.33 16.86
C LYS A 286 -11.05 8.86 15.90
N VAL A 287 -10.34 7.79 16.28
CA VAL A 287 -9.28 7.20 15.46
C VAL A 287 -9.67 5.81 14.99
N ILE A 288 -9.61 5.60 13.70
CA ILE A 288 -9.64 4.29 13.05
C ILE A 288 -8.21 3.98 12.61
N ILE A 289 -7.61 2.91 13.13
CA ILE A 289 -6.35 2.41 12.60
C ILE A 289 -6.67 1.46 11.45
N ASP A 290 -6.12 1.73 10.28
CA ASP A 290 -6.28 0.90 9.09
C ASP A 290 -4.96 0.21 8.75
N ILE A 291 -4.93 -1.12 8.75
CA ILE A 291 -3.76 -1.88 8.26
C ILE A 291 -3.80 -1.87 6.74
N HIS A 292 -3.27 -0.81 6.17
CA HIS A 292 -3.37 -0.45 4.76
C HIS A 292 -2.46 -1.27 3.84
N ALA A 293 -1.32 -1.70 4.38
CA ALA A 293 -0.35 -2.54 3.68
C ALA A 293 -0.07 -3.81 4.47
N MET A 294 -0.22 -4.96 3.81
CA MET A 294 -0.07 -6.28 4.40
C MET A 294 1.26 -6.94 4.00
N PRO A 295 1.79 -7.89 4.82
CA PRO A 295 2.92 -8.70 4.40
C PRO A 295 2.64 -9.37 3.06
N SER A 296 3.56 -9.28 2.11
CA SER A 296 3.41 -9.87 0.75
C SER A 296 2.29 -9.28 -0.11
N SER A 297 1.76 -8.12 0.26
CA SER A 297 0.78 -7.33 -0.49
C SER A 297 -0.55 -8.03 -0.82
N GLN A 298 -1.64 -7.39 -0.45
CA GLN A 298 -3.01 -7.85 -0.66
C GLN A 298 -3.61 -7.48 -2.02
N ASN A 299 -2.99 -6.57 -2.77
CA ASN A 299 -3.53 -6.12 -4.06
C ASN A 299 -2.47 -5.78 -5.12
N GLY A 300 -1.18 -5.71 -4.78
CA GLY A 300 -0.10 -5.39 -5.72
C GLY A 300 0.04 -3.90 -6.07
N TRP A 301 -0.73 -3.01 -5.45
CA TRP A 301 -0.64 -1.57 -5.67
C TRP A 301 0.35 -0.92 -4.72
N GLU A 302 0.79 0.29 -5.04
CA GLU A 302 1.85 1.01 -4.29
C GLU A 302 1.53 1.18 -2.81
N HIS A 303 0.27 1.46 -2.44
CA HIS A 303 -0.16 1.63 -1.06
C HIS A 303 -0.13 0.33 -0.23
N SER A 304 -0.02 -0.84 -0.88
CA SER A 304 0.13 -2.12 -0.18
C SER A 304 1.56 -2.44 0.25
N GLY A 305 2.51 -1.53 0.00
CA GLY A 305 3.93 -1.73 0.32
C GLY A 305 4.61 -2.82 -0.51
N THR A 306 4.07 -3.14 -1.68
CA THR A 306 4.64 -4.12 -2.60
C THR A 306 5.97 -3.65 -3.17
N ARG A 307 6.89 -4.60 -3.44
CA ARG A 307 8.15 -4.30 -4.13
C ARG A 307 7.95 -4.08 -5.63
N ASP A 308 7.18 -4.95 -6.29
CA ASP A 308 7.11 -5.00 -7.76
C ASP A 308 5.72 -5.31 -8.32
N GLY A 309 4.69 -5.09 -7.51
CA GLY A 309 3.31 -5.34 -7.89
C GLY A 309 2.89 -6.81 -7.75
N LEU A 310 3.69 -7.65 -7.07
CA LEU A 310 3.26 -9.01 -6.73
C LEU A 310 2.21 -8.95 -5.63
N GLN A 311 1.10 -9.66 -5.86
CA GLN A 311 0.05 -9.92 -4.90
C GLN A 311 0.16 -11.37 -4.41
N SER A 312 0.52 -11.59 -3.15
CA SER A 312 0.62 -12.95 -2.60
C SER A 312 0.15 -13.09 -1.15
N TRP A 313 -0.41 -12.02 -0.55
CA TRP A 313 -1.03 -12.12 0.75
C TRP A 313 -2.20 -13.11 0.75
N GLY A 314 -2.30 -13.93 1.80
CA GLY A 314 -3.37 -14.92 1.97
C GLY A 314 -3.16 -16.22 1.20
N GLN A 315 -2.09 -16.35 0.39
CA GLN A 315 -1.76 -17.60 -0.30
C GLN A 315 -1.13 -18.65 0.62
N THR A 316 -0.63 -18.23 1.77
CA THR A 316 -0.07 -19.09 2.81
C THR A 316 -0.59 -18.70 4.18
N ASP A 317 -0.65 -19.67 5.11
CA ASP A 317 -1.00 -19.41 6.51
C ASP A 317 -0.01 -18.46 7.19
N ASP A 318 1.26 -18.50 6.81
CA ASP A 318 2.31 -17.64 7.36
C ASP A 318 2.00 -16.14 7.14
N SER A 319 1.52 -15.75 5.96
CA SER A 319 1.14 -14.36 5.68
C SER A 319 -0.05 -13.89 6.53
N ILE A 320 -0.99 -14.79 6.82
CA ILE A 320 -2.12 -14.55 7.72
C ILE A 320 -1.63 -14.38 9.15
N ASP A 321 -0.79 -15.30 9.63
CA ASP A 321 -0.26 -15.30 11.00
C ASP A 321 0.59 -14.05 11.26
N GLN A 322 1.43 -13.64 10.31
CA GLN A 322 2.19 -12.38 10.39
C GLN A 322 1.26 -11.18 10.51
N SER A 323 0.15 -11.16 9.78
CA SER A 323 -0.84 -10.08 9.84
C SER A 323 -1.55 -10.02 11.19
N VAL A 324 -1.91 -11.19 11.76
CA VAL A 324 -2.52 -11.27 13.10
C VAL A 324 -1.59 -10.72 14.18
N VAL A 325 -0.27 -10.92 14.05
CA VAL A 325 0.73 -10.34 14.97
C VAL A 325 0.73 -8.79 14.89
N VAL A 326 0.50 -8.20 13.72
CA VAL A 326 0.36 -6.74 13.59
C VAL A 326 -0.90 -6.25 14.28
N VAL A 327 -2.03 -6.96 14.09
CA VAL A 327 -3.29 -6.65 14.82
C VAL A 327 -3.09 -6.73 16.31
N ASP A 328 -2.43 -7.77 16.83
CA ASP A 328 -2.16 -7.97 18.27
C ASP A 328 -1.33 -6.81 18.84
N PHE A 329 -0.30 -6.40 18.10
CA PHE A 329 0.55 -5.26 18.49
C PHE A 329 -0.25 -3.95 18.60
N LEU A 330 -1.00 -3.60 17.56
CA LEU A 330 -1.77 -2.34 17.52
C LEU A 330 -2.91 -2.35 18.54
N ALA A 331 -3.66 -3.44 18.61
CA ALA A 331 -4.77 -3.59 19.54
C ALA A 331 -4.31 -3.50 21.01
N SER A 332 -3.21 -4.18 21.37
CA SER A 332 -2.67 -4.13 22.74
C SER A 332 -2.14 -2.73 23.09
N ARG A 333 -1.46 -2.07 22.15
CA ARG A 333 -0.86 -0.74 22.38
C ARG A 333 -1.91 0.33 22.63
N TYR A 334 -2.96 0.35 21.82
CA TYR A 334 -3.95 1.42 21.82
C TYR A 334 -5.25 1.09 22.57
N ALA A 335 -5.38 -0.10 23.16
CA ALA A 335 -6.59 -0.53 23.88
C ALA A 335 -7.12 0.46 24.92
N ASN A 336 -6.23 1.22 25.58
CA ASN A 336 -6.57 2.17 26.63
C ASN A 336 -6.70 3.62 26.14
N LYS A 337 -6.53 3.87 24.83
CA LYS A 337 -6.69 5.21 24.27
C LYS A 337 -8.17 5.53 24.09
N PRO A 338 -8.70 6.61 24.72
CA PRO A 338 -10.13 6.94 24.61
C PRO A 338 -10.57 7.22 23.17
N SER A 339 -9.67 7.76 22.34
CA SER A 339 -9.93 8.07 20.94
C SER A 339 -9.90 6.84 20.01
N LEU A 340 -9.36 5.67 20.42
CA LEU A 340 -9.44 4.47 19.60
C LEU A 340 -10.90 4.06 19.41
N TYR A 341 -11.39 4.14 18.18
CA TYR A 341 -12.77 3.84 17.82
C TYR A 341 -12.92 2.52 17.09
N ALA A 342 -12.02 2.24 16.14
CA ALA A 342 -12.01 1.01 15.37
C ALA A 342 -10.59 0.58 14.95
N ILE A 343 -10.46 -0.71 14.64
CA ILE A 343 -9.30 -1.26 13.91
C ILE A 343 -9.84 -1.91 12.64
N GLU A 344 -9.36 -1.45 11.51
CA GLU A 344 -9.58 -2.05 10.20
C GLU A 344 -8.49 -3.06 9.92
N LEU A 345 -8.89 -4.30 9.64
CA LEU A 345 -7.98 -5.44 9.62
C LEU A 345 -7.14 -5.50 8.35
N ILE A 346 -7.64 -4.99 7.24
CA ILE A 346 -6.96 -4.96 5.95
C ILE A 346 -7.65 -3.97 5.02
N ASN A 347 -6.89 -3.21 4.25
CA ASN A 347 -7.39 -2.33 3.19
C ASN A 347 -7.42 -3.06 1.84
N GLU A 348 -8.55 -2.98 1.13
CA GLU A 348 -8.68 -3.34 -0.28
C GLU A 348 -8.08 -4.70 -0.70
N PRO A 349 -8.47 -5.81 -0.09
CA PRO A 349 -8.06 -7.13 -0.58
C PRO A 349 -8.63 -7.35 -1.99
N LEU A 350 -7.76 -7.70 -2.97
CA LEU A 350 -8.15 -7.77 -4.38
C LEU A 350 -8.45 -9.20 -4.81
N ALA A 351 -9.69 -9.43 -5.27
CA ALA A 351 -10.08 -10.70 -5.89
C ALA A 351 -9.59 -10.78 -7.36
N PRO A 352 -9.31 -11.98 -7.90
CA PRO A 352 -9.37 -13.30 -7.24
C PRO A 352 -8.10 -13.65 -6.45
N GLY A 353 -7.06 -12.80 -6.47
CA GLY A 353 -5.75 -13.10 -5.86
C GLY A 353 -5.84 -13.32 -4.34
N VAL A 354 -6.72 -12.58 -3.65
CA VAL A 354 -7.11 -12.89 -2.27
C VAL A 354 -8.34 -13.78 -2.29
N ASP A 355 -8.17 -15.02 -1.84
CA ASP A 355 -9.26 -16.00 -1.68
C ASP A 355 -10.20 -15.60 -0.53
N LEU A 356 -11.51 -15.82 -0.71
CA LEU A 356 -12.53 -15.41 0.26
C LEU A 356 -12.44 -16.19 1.58
N ASP A 357 -12.11 -17.49 1.52
CA ASP A 357 -12.00 -18.32 2.72
C ASP A 357 -10.75 -17.96 3.53
N SER A 358 -9.64 -17.68 2.86
CA SER A 358 -8.41 -17.14 3.47
C SER A 358 -8.67 -15.79 4.13
N LEU A 359 -9.42 -14.91 3.48
CA LEU A 359 -9.80 -13.61 4.04
C LEU A 359 -10.69 -13.76 5.27
N LYS A 360 -11.71 -14.62 5.23
CA LYS A 360 -12.58 -14.92 6.38
C LYS A 360 -11.80 -15.56 7.55
N LYS A 361 -10.83 -16.43 7.26
CA LYS A 361 -9.93 -16.98 8.28
C LYS A 361 -9.17 -15.88 8.99
N TYR A 362 -8.58 -14.96 8.22
CA TYR A 362 -7.88 -13.78 8.77
C TYR A 362 -8.81 -12.87 9.58
N TYR A 363 -9.99 -12.54 9.06
CA TYR A 363 -10.95 -11.68 9.76
C TYR A 363 -11.39 -12.25 11.11
N LYS A 364 -11.63 -13.55 11.16
CA LYS A 364 -11.95 -14.22 12.42
C LYS A 364 -10.79 -14.12 13.42
N ALA A 365 -9.58 -14.43 12.99
CA ALA A 365 -8.39 -14.41 13.84
C ALA A 365 -8.07 -12.97 14.32
N GLY A 366 -8.18 -11.98 13.42
CA GLY A 366 -8.01 -10.57 13.75
C GLY A 366 -9.07 -10.06 14.73
N TYR A 367 -10.34 -10.40 14.48
CA TYR A 367 -11.42 -10.06 15.40
C TYR A 367 -11.19 -10.63 16.80
N ASP A 368 -10.91 -11.93 16.91
CA ASP A 368 -10.64 -12.59 18.19
C ASP A 368 -9.44 -11.93 18.90
N THR A 369 -8.47 -11.48 18.13
CA THR A 369 -7.27 -10.80 18.66
C THR A 369 -7.60 -9.41 19.21
N VAL A 370 -8.35 -8.59 18.50
CA VAL A 370 -8.82 -7.28 19.03
C VAL A 370 -9.61 -7.46 20.31
N ARG A 371 -10.48 -8.48 20.37
CA ARG A 371 -11.33 -8.77 21.53
C ARG A 371 -10.55 -9.20 22.79
N LYS A 372 -9.28 -9.61 22.68
CA LYS A 372 -8.41 -9.82 23.85
C LYS A 372 -8.18 -8.53 24.64
N TYR A 373 -8.21 -7.38 23.99
CA TYR A 373 -7.79 -6.10 24.55
C TYR A 373 -8.91 -5.07 24.69
N SER A 374 -9.89 -5.07 23.79
CA SER A 374 -10.95 -4.04 23.76
C SER A 374 -12.21 -4.51 23.02
N ASN A 375 -13.29 -3.73 23.20
CA ASN A 375 -14.54 -3.90 22.48
C ASN A 375 -14.74 -2.86 21.37
N VAL A 376 -13.68 -2.19 20.88
CA VAL A 376 -13.76 -1.24 19.76
C VAL A 376 -14.31 -1.93 18.51
N PHE A 377 -14.83 -1.16 17.57
CA PHE A 377 -15.30 -1.73 16.30
C PHE A 377 -14.18 -2.41 15.55
N VAL A 378 -14.52 -3.47 14.81
CA VAL A 378 -13.60 -4.19 13.94
C VAL A 378 -14.11 -4.08 12.51
N ILE A 379 -13.33 -3.44 11.65
CA ILE A 379 -13.70 -3.19 10.26
C ILE A 379 -13.10 -4.28 9.37
N MET A 380 -13.95 -4.80 8.49
CA MET A 380 -13.66 -5.84 7.52
C MET A 380 -13.91 -5.28 6.12
N SER A 381 -12.87 -4.98 5.37
CA SER A 381 -12.98 -4.44 4.02
C SER A 381 -13.51 -5.49 3.04
N ASN A 382 -14.47 -5.11 2.20
CA ASN A 382 -14.88 -5.93 1.07
C ASN A 382 -13.71 -6.13 0.10
N ARG A 383 -13.70 -7.27 -0.60
CA ARG A 383 -12.74 -7.45 -1.69
C ARG A 383 -13.11 -6.51 -2.85
N LEU A 384 -12.09 -6.04 -3.53
CA LEU A 384 -12.29 -5.36 -4.82
C LEU A 384 -12.48 -6.37 -5.96
N SER A 385 -13.00 -5.91 -7.10
CA SER A 385 -13.23 -6.71 -8.31
C SER A 385 -14.19 -7.91 -8.13
N ILE A 386 -15.16 -7.78 -7.21
CA ILE A 386 -16.20 -8.78 -6.97
C ILE A 386 -17.51 -8.39 -7.63
N SER A 387 -18.32 -9.39 -7.96
CA SER A 387 -19.67 -9.20 -8.52
C SER A 387 -20.78 -9.12 -7.46
N ASP A 388 -20.54 -9.71 -6.28
CA ASP A 388 -21.50 -9.70 -5.16
C ASP A 388 -20.97 -8.83 -4.01
N PRO A 389 -21.44 -7.60 -3.85
CA PRO A 389 -21.00 -6.71 -2.77
C PRO A 389 -21.40 -7.21 -1.37
N THR A 390 -22.29 -8.20 -1.26
CA THR A 390 -22.82 -8.71 0.00
C THR A 390 -22.06 -9.92 0.55
N GLU A 391 -20.98 -10.38 -0.11
CA GLU A 391 -20.28 -11.64 0.18
C GLU A 391 -19.79 -11.77 1.64
N LEU A 392 -19.52 -10.65 2.33
CA LEU A 392 -19.08 -10.62 3.72
C LEU A 392 -20.22 -10.38 4.74
N ILE A 393 -21.40 -9.94 4.32
CA ILE A 393 -22.46 -9.49 5.24
C ILE A 393 -22.90 -10.61 6.19
N GLN A 394 -23.17 -11.81 5.67
CA GLN A 394 -23.56 -12.93 6.51
C GLN A 394 -22.43 -13.34 7.49
N PHE A 395 -21.19 -13.35 7.02
CA PHE A 395 -20.03 -13.67 7.85
C PHE A 395 -19.86 -12.62 8.97
N ALA A 396 -19.82 -11.35 8.61
CA ALA A 396 -19.62 -10.25 9.55
C ALA A 396 -20.77 -10.14 10.59
N SER A 397 -22.02 -10.52 10.22
CA SER A 397 -23.16 -10.54 11.14
C SER A 397 -22.99 -11.46 12.35
N SER A 398 -22.04 -12.41 12.28
CA SER A 398 -21.74 -13.31 13.41
C SER A 398 -20.82 -12.70 14.47
N PHE A 399 -20.34 -11.47 14.27
CA PHE A 399 -19.40 -10.80 15.16
C PHE A 399 -19.96 -9.50 15.72
N SER A 400 -20.04 -9.38 17.04
CA SER A 400 -20.53 -8.15 17.70
C SER A 400 -19.57 -6.98 17.47
N GLY A 401 -20.11 -5.81 17.06
CA GLY A 401 -19.31 -4.63 16.77
C GLY A 401 -18.45 -4.77 15.51
N SER A 402 -18.87 -5.62 14.57
CA SER A 402 -18.29 -5.68 13.23
C SER A 402 -18.79 -4.57 12.33
N VAL A 403 -17.96 -4.15 11.42
CA VAL A 403 -18.24 -3.16 10.38
C VAL A 403 -17.76 -3.74 9.04
N VAL A 404 -18.55 -3.59 7.99
CA VAL A 404 -18.10 -3.88 6.63
C VAL A 404 -17.78 -2.57 5.92
N ASP A 405 -16.56 -2.49 5.37
CA ASP A 405 -16.10 -1.34 4.62
C ASP A 405 -16.25 -1.55 3.11
N VAL A 406 -16.64 -0.47 2.42
CA VAL A 406 -16.73 -0.40 0.97
C VAL A 406 -16.14 0.91 0.47
N HIS A 407 -15.45 0.86 -0.67
CA HIS A 407 -14.86 2.01 -1.33
C HIS A 407 -15.64 2.38 -2.60
N TYR A 408 -15.99 3.65 -2.73
CA TYR A 408 -16.83 4.13 -3.83
C TYR A 408 -16.17 5.27 -4.59
N TYR A 409 -15.62 4.93 -5.74
CA TYR A 409 -15.06 5.88 -6.70
C TYR A 409 -15.87 5.84 -8.01
N ASN A 410 -16.17 7.00 -8.58
CA ASN A 410 -16.69 7.10 -9.93
C ASN A 410 -15.55 7.29 -10.94
N LEU A 411 -14.48 6.54 -10.72
CA LEU A 411 -13.21 6.50 -11.42
C LEU A 411 -12.78 5.03 -11.59
N PHE A 412 -11.66 4.78 -12.22
CA PHE A 412 -11.00 3.45 -12.28
C PHE A 412 -11.83 2.33 -12.95
N SER A 413 -12.89 2.68 -13.67
CA SER A 413 -13.71 1.71 -14.39
C SER A 413 -14.25 2.32 -15.67
N ASN A 414 -14.21 1.56 -16.77
CA ASN A 414 -14.68 1.98 -18.08
C ASN A 414 -16.16 2.39 -18.08
N ILE A 415 -16.95 2.01 -17.06
CA ILE A 415 -18.35 2.43 -16.95
C ILE A 415 -18.50 3.94 -16.76
N PHE A 416 -17.47 4.62 -16.25
CA PHE A 416 -17.48 6.07 -16.01
C PHE A 416 -16.92 6.86 -17.20
N GLU A 417 -16.22 6.20 -18.14
CA GLU A 417 -15.66 6.85 -19.31
C GLU A 417 -16.73 7.56 -20.13
N GLY A 418 -16.56 8.87 -20.34
CA GLY A 418 -17.48 9.69 -21.11
C GLY A 418 -18.82 9.99 -20.45
N MET A 419 -19.01 9.65 -19.17
CA MET A 419 -20.18 10.10 -18.42
C MET A 419 -20.15 11.63 -18.24
N SER A 420 -21.30 12.26 -18.40
CA SER A 420 -21.48 13.65 -17.99
C SER A 420 -21.57 13.77 -16.47
N VAL A 421 -21.42 15.00 -15.93
CA VAL A 421 -21.64 15.30 -14.51
C VAL A 421 -23.00 14.77 -14.03
N GLN A 422 -24.07 15.02 -14.78
CA GLN A 422 -25.40 14.56 -14.38
C GLN A 422 -25.51 13.03 -14.36
N GLN A 423 -24.87 12.32 -15.29
CA GLN A 423 -24.85 10.85 -15.28
C GLN A 423 -24.06 10.29 -14.08
N ASN A 424 -22.97 10.93 -13.67
CA ASN A 424 -22.25 10.59 -12.44
C ASN A 424 -23.15 10.79 -11.21
N ILE A 425 -23.86 11.92 -11.11
CA ILE A 425 -24.82 12.19 -10.02
C ILE A 425 -25.94 11.15 -10.02
N ASP A 426 -26.52 10.85 -11.16
CA ASP A 426 -27.59 9.84 -11.31
C ASP A 426 -27.08 8.45 -10.90
N TYR A 427 -25.81 8.13 -11.17
CA TYR A 427 -25.19 6.88 -10.75
C TYR A 427 -25.08 6.79 -9.21
N ILE A 428 -24.75 7.89 -8.53
CA ILE A 428 -24.74 7.94 -7.06
C ILE A 428 -26.13 7.64 -6.52
N TYR A 429 -27.17 8.33 -6.99
CA TYR A 429 -28.52 8.16 -6.46
C TYR A 429 -29.18 6.82 -6.80
N ASN A 430 -28.86 6.24 -7.94
CA ASN A 430 -29.47 4.99 -8.38
C ASN A 430 -28.62 3.76 -8.00
N ASN A 431 -27.34 3.73 -8.44
CA ASN A 431 -26.50 2.54 -8.31
C ASN A 431 -25.85 2.44 -6.95
N ARG A 432 -25.13 3.49 -6.50
CA ARG A 432 -24.45 3.49 -5.20
C ARG A 432 -25.46 3.40 -4.06
N ALA A 433 -26.56 4.17 -4.12
CA ALA A 433 -27.63 4.10 -3.13
C ALA A 433 -28.27 2.71 -3.03
N SER A 434 -28.51 2.05 -4.16
CA SER A 434 -29.04 0.69 -4.22
C SER A 434 -28.07 -0.33 -3.63
N THR A 435 -26.81 -0.26 -4.02
CA THR A 435 -25.74 -1.13 -3.48
C THR A 435 -25.61 -0.93 -1.97
N LEU A 436 -25.49 0.32 -1.51
CA LEU A 436 -25.39 0.62 -0.08
C LEU A 436 -26.59 0.08 0.71
N SER A 437 -27.80 0.26 0.18
CA SER A 437 -29.01 -0.27 0.79
C SER A 437 -29.01 -1.80 0.91
N SER A 438 -28.46 -2.51 -0.07
CA SER A 438 -28.37 -3.97 -0.04
C SER A 438 -27.43 -4.51 1.05
N LEU A 439 -26.47 -3.71 1.50
CA LEU A 439 -25.53 -4.06 2.56
C LEU A 439 -26.13 -3.86 3.95
N MET A 440 -27.05 -2.90 4.11
CA MET A 440 -27.65 -2.54 5.40
C MET A 440 -28.79 -3.50 5.76
N VAL A 441 -28.45 -4.66 6.32
CA VAL A 441 -29.43 -5.67 6.73
C VAL A 441 -29.76 -5.57 8.22
N SER A 442 -30.98 -5.93 8.57
CA SER A 442 -31.42 -5.94 9.99
C SER A 442 -30.56 -6.90 10.81
N ASN A 443 -30.05 -6.43 11.94
CA ASN A 443 -29.10 -7.15 12.80
C ASN A 443 -27.79 -7.58 12.10
N GLY A 444 -27.42 -6.94 11.01
CA GLY A 444 -26.15 -7.12 10.31
C GLY A 444 -25.01 -6.27 10.89
N PRO A 445 -23.84 -6.31 10.24
CA PRO A 445 -22.74 -5.41 10.58
C PRO A 445 -23.13 -3.96 10.28
N LEU A 446 -22.43 -3.02 10.90
CA LEU A 446 -22.49 -1.63 10.45
C LEU A 446 -21.80 -1.51 9.09
N ILE A 447 -22.18 -0.50 8.30
CA ILE A 447 -21.61 -0.25 6.97
C ILE A 447 -20.87 1.06 6.99
N PHE A 448 -19.65 1.02 6.48
CA PHE A 448 -18.74 2.14 6.34
C PHE A 448 -18.43 2.38 4.86
N VAL A 449 -18.54 3.62 4.41
CA VAL A 449 -17.97 4.03 3.13
C VAL A 449 -16.57 4.60 3.44
N GLY A 450 -15.57 3.70 3.55
CA GLY A 450 -14.25 4.02 4.08
C GLY A 450 -13.41 4.87 3.15
N GLU A 451 -13.70 4.82 1.85
CA GLU A 451 -13.05 5.71 0.89
C GLU A 451 -14.04 6.19 -0.18
N TRP A 452 -13.98 7.50 -0.44
CA TRP A 452 -14.64 8.16 -1.56
C TRP A 452 -13.99 9.52 -1.81
N VAL A 453 -14.18 10.07 -3.00
CA VAL A 453 -13.61 11.37 -3.41
C VAL A 453 -14.64 12.17 -4.20
N ASP A 454 -14.57 13.49 -4.09
CA ASP A 454 -15.36 14.41 -4.91
C ASP A 454 -14.61 14.72 -6.23
N ASP A 455 -14.31 13.65 -6.99
CA ASP A 455 -13.67 13.70 -8.30
C ASP A 455 -14.37 12.76 -9.28
N MET A 456 -14.38 13.13 -10.57
CA MET A 456 -15.04 12.41 -11.66
C MET A 456 -14.29 12.62 -12.98
N ASP A 457 -14.30 11.62 -13.84
CA ASP A 457 -13.65 11.67 -15.17
C ASP A 457 -14.45 12.56 -16.16
N VAL A 458 -14.54 13.86 -15.81
CA VAL A 458 -15.26 14.87 -16.63
C VAL A 458 -14.34 16.06 -16.88
N ASN A 459 -13.96 16.24 -18.15
CA ASN A 459 -13.14 17.37 -18.54
C ASN A 459 -13.85 18.72 -18.32
N ASN A 460 -13.14 19.68 -17.69
CA ASN A 460 -13.62 21.04 -17.44
C ASN A 460 -14.89 21.14 -16.57
N ALA A 461 -15.08 20.19 -15.63
CA ALA A 461 -16.13 20.32 -14.63
C ALA A 461 -15.97 21.65 -13.87
N SER A 462 -17.08 22.36 -13.68
CA SER A 462 -17.11 23.62 -12.95
C SER A 462 -17.14 23.39 -11.44
N LYS A 463 -16.86 24.44 -10.64
CA LYS A 463 -17.04 24.38 -9.19
C LYS A 463 -18.46 23.95 -8.80
N ASP A 464 -19.49 24.43 -9.48
CA ASP A 464 -20.88 24.05 -9.23
C ASP A 464 -21.13 22.55 -9.52
N ASP A 465 -20.45 22.00 -10.52
CA ASP A 465 -20.53 20.57 -10.84
C ASP A 465 -19.93 19.72 -9.70
N TYR A 466 -18.78 20.07 -9.18
CA TYR A 466 -18.20 19.41 -8.00
C TYR A 466 -19.10 19.55 -6.77
N GLN A 467 -19.62 20.76 -6.47
CA GLN A 467 -20.54 20.96 -5.35
C GLN A 467 -21.80 20.09 -5.46
N ARG A 468 -22.36 19.91 -6.66
CA ARG A 468 -23.52 19.04 -6.91
C ARG A 468 -23.16 17.56 -6.76
N PHE A 469 -22.01 17.14 -7.28
CA PHE A 469 -21.55 15.75 -7.20
C PHE A 469 -21.19 15.37 -5.77
N GLY A 470 -20.42 16.20 -5.06
CA GLY A 470 -20.09 16.00 -3.65
C GLY A 470 -21.32 15.99 -2.74
N SER A 471 -22.30 16.87 -3.01
CA SER A 471 -23.58 16.88 -2.26
C SER A 471 -24.37 15.59 -2.48
N ALA A 472 -24.38 15.03 -3.69
CA ALA A 472 -25.04 13.75 -3.96
C ALA A 472 -24.36 12.58 -3.23
N GLN A 473 -23.03 12.57 -3.20
CA GLN A 473 -22.24 11.58 -2.47
C GLN A 473 -22.51 11.69 -0.95
N LEU A 474 -22.47 12.88 -0.37
CA LEU A 474 -22.75 13.11 1.05
C LEU A 474 -24.18 12.70 1.43
N ASP A 475 -25.17 12.97 0.57
CA ASP A 475 -26.56 12.53 0.81
C ASP A 475 -26.70 11.00 0.80
N VAL A 476 -26.03 10.30 -0.11
CA VAL A 476 -26.12 8.83 -0.21
C VAL A 476 -25.20 8.15 0.81
N TYR A 477 -23.93 8.57 0.92
CA TYR A 477 -22.96 7.91 1.81
C TYR A 477 -23.19 8.24 3.28
N GLY A 478 -23.81 9.40 3.57
CA GLY A 478 -24.28 9.76 4.90
C GLY A 478 -25.36 8.83 5.47
N ARG A 479 -25.95 7.93 4.63
CA ARG A 479 -26.90 6.88 5.08
C ARG A 479 -26.18 5.63 5.59
N ALA A 480 -24.87 5.50 5.37
CA ALA A 480 -24.08 4.37 5.87
C ALA A 480 -24.12 4.34 7.42
N THR A 481 -24.44 3.17 7.98
CA THR A 481 -24.75 3.05 9.42
C THR A 481 -23.56 3.26 10.35
N PHE A 482 -22.32 3.11 9.84
CA PHE A 482 -21.11 3.47 10.57
C PHE A 482 -20.64 4.88 10.22
N GLY A 483 -20.84 5.31 8.98
CA GLY A 483 -20.44 6.62 8.45
C GLY A 483 -19.60 6.52 7.19
N TRP A 484 -18.85 7.56 6.93
CA TRP A 484 -18.03 7.68 5.73
C TRP A 484 -16.68 8.34 6.02
N SER A 485 -15.69 8.15 5.10
CA SER A 485 -14.37 8.76 5.16
C SER A 485 -13.91 9.22 3.77
N TYR A 486 -13.58 10.50 3.63
CA TYR A 486 -13.09 11.08 2.39
C TYR A 486 -11.64 10.67 2.13
N TRP A 487 -11.29 10.35 0.92
CA TRP A 487 -9.91 10.09 0.53
C TRP A 487 -9.36 11.29 -0.27
N THR A 488 -8.52 12.17 0.28
CA THR A 488 -7.81 12.13 1.57
C THR A 488 -7.71 13.56 2.13
N LEU A 489 -7.09 13.77 3.29
CA LEU A 489 -7.02 15.12 3.87
C LEU A 489 -6.18 16.07 3.03
N LYS A 490 -4.98 15.64 2.63
CA LYS A 490 -4.03 16.40 1.81
C LYS A 490 -3.53 15.58 0.65
N ALA A 491 -3.50 16.16 -0.54
CA ALA A 491 -2.96 15.56 -1.76
C ALA A 491 -2.38 16.65 -2.66
N ALA A 492 -1.53 16.25 -3.62
CA ALA A 492 -1.01 17.17 -4.63
C ALA A 492 -2.10 17.65 -5.61
N GLN A 493 -3.14 16.86 -5.81
CA GLN A 493 -4.30 17.20 -6.63
C GLN A 493 -5.40 17.80 -5.75
N ASN A 494 -5.97 18.92 -6.18
CA ASN A 494 -6.91 19.70 -5.39
C ASN A 494 -8.17 18.91 -4.98
N GLU A 495 -8.77 18.21 -5.92
CA GLU A 495 -10.03 17.47 -5.75
C GLU A 495 -9.87 16.30 -4.76
N TRP A 496 -8.65 15.77 -4.63
CA TRP A 496 -8.30 14.71 -3.69
C TRP A 496 -7.93 15.25 -2.30
N SER A 497 -7.72 16.57 -2.15
CA SER A 497 -7.42 17.23 -0.87
C SER A 497 -8.69 17.79 -0.22
N LEU A 498 -9.23 17.10 0.79
CA LEU A 498 -10.42 17.57 1.52
C LEU A 498 -10.17 18.94 2.18
N GLU A 499 -8.95 19.18 2.69
CA GLU A 499 -8.57 20.49 3.24
C GLU A 499 -8.73 21.59 2.21
N TRP A 500 -8.24 21.37 0.99
CA TRP A 500 -8.37 22.31 -0.12
C TRP A 500 -9.83 22.49 -0.55
N MET A 501 -10.58 21.38 -0.68
CA MET A 501 -11.99 21.40 -1.11
C MET A 501 -12.88 22.18 -0.14
N ILE A 502 -12.70 21.99 1.17
CA ILE A 502 -13.42 22.76 2.21
C ILE A 502 -12.98 24.24 2.16
N THR A 503 -11.67 24.51 2.19
CA THR A 503 -11.13 25.87 2.26
C THR A 503 -11.56 26.72 1.07
N ASN A 504 -11.68 26.11 -0.12
CA ASN A 504 -12.09 26.79 -1.34
C ASN A 504 -13.60 26.68 -1.62
N GLY A 505 -14.37 26.08 -0.69
CA GLY A 505 -15.83 26.02 -0.76
C GLY A 505 -16.35 25.14 -1.90
N TYR A 506 -15.64 24.08 -2.24
CA TYR A 506 -16.10 23.03 -3.17
C TYR A 506 -17.03 22.03 -2.47
N ILE A 507 -16.73 21.71 -1.21
CA ILE A 507 -17.53 20.79 -0.41
C ILE A 507 -17.85 21.39 0.96
N ASN A 508 -19.00 21.04 1.50
CA ASN A 508 -19.42 21.37 2.87
C ASN A 508 -19.87 20.09 3.58
N VAL A 509 -19.13 19.60 4.57
CA VAL A 509 -19.29 18.30 5.22
C VAL A 509 -20.12 18.34 6.51
#